data_79831cf1f7c67012082eeb7b50269449
#
_entry.id   79831cf1f7c67012082eeb7b50269449
#
_cell.length_a   1.000
_cell.length_b   1.000
_cell.length_c   1.000
_cell.angle_alpha   90.00
_cell.angle_beta   90.00
_cell.angle_gamma   90.00
#
_symmetry.space_group_name_H-M   'P 1'
#
loop_
_entity.id
_entity.type
_entity.pdbx_description
1 polymer ?
#
loop_
_entity_poly.entity_id
_entity_poly.type
_entity_poly.pdbx_seq_one_letter_code
_entity_poly.pdbx_strand_id
1 'polypeptide(L)'
;QLVNGEAEKTDASAKDDNESVFTQAKLSRQKARDQAVEMLEEILKDAESSDSAKKEAVEQSAEIAQNVLKENNIENLMKAKGYPDCVAVIQNGECSVIVSGTLENESDAVVIRDIVVGQTSFAPDKIKIVESK
;
A
#
# COMPACT_ATOMS: atom_id res chain seq x y z
N GLN A 1 -0.66 27.83 1.87
CA GLN A 1 -0.23 27.48 1.36
C GLN A 1 0.24 27.39 1.07
N LEU A 2 0.17 27.93 1.51
CA LEU A 2 0.86 27.50 1.02
C LEU A 2 1.57 27.61 1.07
N VAL A 3 1.64 28.13 1.61
CA VAL A 3 2.41 27.91 1.34
C VAL A 3 3.02 27.76 1.39
N ASN A 4 2.96 28.36 1.95
CA ASN A 4 3.66 28.05 1.66
C ASN A 4 4.08 27.85 1.29
N GLY A 5 4.10 28.37 1.34
CA GLY A 5 4.46 28.13 0.72
C GLY A 5 5.00 28.11 0.20
N GLU A 6 4.81 28.57 0.20
CA GLU A 6 5.46 28.50 -0.51
C GLU A 6 6.46 28.29 -0.66
N ALA A 7 6.53 28.62 -0.33
CA ALA A 7 7.72 28.59 -0.73
C ALA A 7 8.64 27.68 -0.59
N GLU A 8 9.19 27.38 -0.45
CA GLU A 8 9.94 26.62 -0.59
C GLU A 8 9.90 25.74 -1.52
N LYS A 9 10.06 25.78 -2.50
CA LYS A 9 9.71 24.90 -3.43
C LYS A 9 10.77 24.41 -4.28
N THR A 10 11.75 25.14 -4.64
CA THR A 10 12.69 24.76 -5.66
C THR A 10 13.67 23.74 -5.23
N ASP A 11 14.26 23.92 -4.13
CA ASP A 11 15.23 22.97 -3.69
C ASP A 11 14.61 21.70 -3.32
N ALA A 12 13.40 21.78 -2.93
CA ALA A 12 12.70 20.63 -2.50
C ALA A 12 12.11 19.85 -3.66
N SER A 13 12.38 20.23 -4.90
CA SER A 13 11.68 19.62 -6.01
C SER A 13 11.92 18.11 -6.08
N ALA A 14 13.15 17.65 -5.89
CA ALA A 14 13.41 16.22 -5.92
C ALA A 14 12.74 15.55 -4.74
N LYS A 15 12.79 16.15 -3.58
CA LYS A 15 12.13 15.63 -2.41
C LYS A 15 10.62 15.71 -2.56
N ASP A 16 10.13 16.80 -3.13
CA ASP A 16 8.71 16.95 -3.40
C ASP A 16 8.24 15.90 -4.38
N ASP A 17 9.04 15.57 -5.39
CA ASP A 17 8.69 14.53 -6.34
C ASP A 17 8.55 13.19 -5.64
N ASN A 18 9.48 12.86 -4.74
CA ASN A 18 9.39 11.62 -3.98
C ASN A 18 8.16 11.63 -3.10
N GLU A 19 7.91 12.73 -2.40
CA GLU A 19 6.74 12.84 -1.57
C GLU A 19 5.48 12.72 -2.40
N SER A 20 5.50 13.29 -3.60
CA SER A 20 4.35 13.22 -4.48
C SER A 20 4.05 11.77 -4.88
N VAL A 21 5.10 10.99 -5.20
CA VAL A 21 4.92 9.59 -5.56
C VAL A 21 4.30 8.82 -4.41
N PHE A 22 4.82 8.98 -3.19
CA PHE A 22 4.28 8.28 -2.04
C PHE A 22 2.87 8.75 -1.69
N THR A 23 2.63 10.04 -1.78
CA THR A 23 1.31 10.59 -1.52
C THR A 23 0.31 10.06 -2.54
N GLN A 24 0.68 10.05 -3.81
CA GLN A 24 -0.19 9.54 -4.86
C GLN A 24 -0.47 8.06 -4.68
N ALA A 25 0.54 7.28 -4.29
CA ALA A 25 0.35 5.86 -4.06
C ALA A 25 -0.64 5.63 -2.93
N LYS A 26 -0.51 6.41 -1.85
CA LYS A 26 -1.43 6.29 -0.72
C LYS A 26 -2.85 6.70 -1.09
N LEU A 27 -2.97 7.76 -1.88
CA LEU A 27 -4.29 8.21 -2.34
C LEU A 27 -4.93 7.19 -3.27
N SER A 28 -4.17 6.63 -4.19
CA SER A 28 -4.68 5.60 -5.08
C SER A 28 -5.13 4.37 -4.31
N ARG A 29 -4.33 3.98 -3.32
CA ARG A 29 -4.67 2.85 -2.46
C ARG A 29 -5.97 3.11 -1.72
N GLN A 30 -6.09 4.30 -1.13
CA GLN A 30 -7.29 4.65 -0.38
C GLN A 30 -8.52 4.71 -1.28
N LYS A 31 -8.36 5.30 -2.47
CA LYS A 31 -9.46 5.42 -3.41
C LYS A 31 -9.96 4.05 -3.87
N ALA A 32 -9.02 3.15 -4.20
CA ALA A 32 -9.39 1.80 -4.61
C ALA A 32 -10.12 1.07 -3.48
N ARG A 33 -9.67 1.26 -2.26
CA ARG A 33 -10.29 0.66 -1.09
C ARG A 33 -11.69 1.18 -0.86
N ASP A 34 -11.85 2.51 -0.96
CA ASP A 34 -13.15 3.13 -0.76
C ASP A 34 -14.14 2.63 -1.80
N GLN A 35 -13.69 2.50 -3.04
CA GLN A 35 -14.56 1.98 -4.10
C GLN A 35 -14.94 0.53 -3.84
N ALA A 36 -13.99 -0.28 -3.39
CA ALA A 36 -14.28 -1.68 -3.11
C ALA A 36 -15.26 -1.82 -1.96
N VAL A 37 -15.07 -1.03 -0.91
CA VAL A 37 -15.97 -1.06 0.24
C VAL A 37 -17.37 -0.62 -0.17
N GLU A 38 -17.46 0.41 -1.00
CA GLU A 38 -18.74 0.91 -1.46
C GLU A 38 -19.49 -0.15 -2.24
N MET A 39 -18.80 -0.85 -3.15
CA MET A 39 -19.41 -1.93 -3.91
C MET A 39 -19.91 -3.05 -3.01
N LEU A 40 -19.10 -3.40 -2.00
CA LEU A 40 -19.48 -4.47 -1.09
C LEU A 40 -20.66 -4.07 -0.23
N GLU A 41 -20.72 -2.79 0.17
CA GLU A 41 -21.88 -2.30 0.92
C GLU A 41 -23.15 -2.35 0.10
N GLU A 42 -23.05 -2.07 -1.19
CA GLU A 42 -24.23 -2.15 -2.06
C GLU A 42 -24.76 -3.57 -2.11
N ILE A 43 -23.86 -4.55 -2.20
CA ILE A 43 -24.27 -5.95 -2.20
C ILE A 43 -24.96 -6.31 -0.89
N LEU A 44 -24.42 -5.84 0.22
CA LEU A 44 -24.98 -6.18 1.53
C LEU A 44 -26.32 -5.51 1.78
N LYS A 45 -26.55 -4.35 1.19
CA LYS A 45 -27.81 -3.62 1.39
C LYS A 45 -28.90 -4.05 0.42
N ASP A 46 -28.52 -4.70 -0.68
CA ASP A 46 -29.49 -5.06 -1.71
C ASP A 46 -30.29 -6.30 -1.25
N ALA A 47 -31.58 -6.13 -1.09
CA ALA A 47 -32.43 -7.21 -0.64
C ALA A 47 -32.49 -8.37 -1.63
N GLU A 48 -32.14 -8.11 -2.89
CA GLU A 48 -32.17 -9.14 -3.92
C GLU A 48 -30.87 -9.90 -4.04
N SER A 49 -29.83 -9.48 -3.32
CA SER A 49 -28.57 -10.23 -3.32
C SER A 49 -28.78 -11.58 -2.67
N SER A 50 -28.15 -12.60 -3.24
CA SER A 50 -28.23 -13.95 -2.68
C SER A 50 -27.45 -14.02 -1.37
N ASP A 51 -27.77 -15.06 -0.58
CA ASP A 51 -27.02 -15.29 0.65
C ASP A 51 -25.55 -15.58 0.35
N SER A 52 -25.28 -16.26 -0.75
CA SER A 52 -23.92 -16.55 -1.16
C SER A 52 -23.15 -15.26 -1.49
N ALA A 53 -23.82 -14.34 -2.22
CA ALA A 53 -23.18 -13.06 -2.56
C ALA A 53 -22.90 -12.23 -1.32
N LYS A 54 -23.83 -12.22 -0.36
CA LYS A 54 -23.62 -11.48 0.88
C LYS A 54 -22.50 -12.06 1.70
N LYS A 55 -22.43 -13.39 1.77
CA LYS A 55 -21.34 -14.05 2.50
C LYS A 55 -19.99 -13.70 1.91
N GLU A 56 -19.91 -13.76 0.58
CA GLU A 56 -18.67 -13.41 -0.10
C GLU A 56 -18.29 -11.96 0.14
N ALA A 57 -19.27 -11.05 0.15
CA ALA A 57 -19.00 -9.65 0.41
C ALA A 57 -18.44 -9.43 1.81
N VAL A 58 -18.97 -10.15 2.81
CA VAL A 58 -18.45 -10.08 4.17
C VAL A 58 -17.00 -10.58 4.21
N GLU A 59 -16.72 -11.68 3.52
CA GLU A 59 -15.37 -12.24 3.50
C GLU A 59 -14.39 -11.28 2.83
N GLN A 60 -14.80 -10.64 1.74
CA GLN A 60 -13.93 -9.69 1.07
C GLN A 60 -13.71 -8.44 1.91
N SER A 61 -14.72 -8.00 2.65
CA SER A 61 -14.56 -6.86 3.55
C SER A 61 -13.54 -7.18 4.65
N ALA A 62 -13.57 -8.39 5.18
CA ALA A 62 -12.62 -8.82 6.19
C ALA A 62 -11.20 -8.87 5.61
N GLU A 63 -11.09 -9.34 4.36
CA GLU A 63 -9.79 -9.39 3.70
C GLU A 63 -9.20 -7.99 3.51
N ILE A 64 -10.03 -7.02 3.12
CA ILE A 64 -9.58 -5.65 2.97
C ILE A 64 -9.03 -5.12 4.29
N ALA A 65 -9.76 -5.38 5.39
CA ALA A 65 -9.32 -4.93 6.71
C ALA A 65 -7.98 -5.56 7.10
N GLN A 66 -7.82 -6.86 6.82
CA GLN A 66 -6.56 -7.53 7.12
C GLN A 66 -5.42 -7.00 6.28
N ASN A 67 -5.69 -6.69 5.01
CA ASN A 67 -4.66 -6.12 4.15
C ASN A 67 -4.19 -4.78 4.69
N VAL A 68 -5.09 -3.96 5.23
CA VAL A 68 -4.70 -2.69 5.82
C VAL A 68 -3.72 -2.92 6.98
N LEU A 69 -4.02 -3.87 7.85
CA LEU A 69 -3.15 -4.17 8.97
C LEU A 69 -1.78 -4.67 8.50
N LYS A 70 -1.78 -5.55 7.50
CA LYS A 70 -0.53 -6.10 6.97
C LYS A 70 0.31 -5.01 6.32
N GLU A 71 -0.32 -4.11 5.56
CA GLU A 71 0.38 -3.00 4.95
C GLU A 71 1.03 -2.10 5.99
N ASN A 72 0.29 -1.78 7.05
CA ASN A 72 0.82 -0.94 8.11
C ASN A 72 1.98 -1.63 8.81
N ASN A 73 1.88 -2.93 9.06
CA ASN A 73 2.95 -3.68 9.68
C ASN A 73 4.21 -3.69 8.81
N ILE A 74 4.03 -3.90 7.50
CA ILE A 74 5.15 -3.88 6.56
C ILE A 74 5.83 -2.52 6.60
N GLU A 75 5.06 -1.45 6.53
CA GLU A 75 5.62 -0.10 6.52
C GLU A 75 6.36 0.19 7.83
N ASN A 76 5.80 -0.22 8.95
CA ASN A 76 6.45 0.01 10.24
C ASN A 76 7.76 -0.78 10.35
N LEU A 77 7.77 -2.02 9.87
CA LEU A 77 8.98 -2.83 9.89
C LEU A 77 10.04 -2.26 8.96
N MET A 78 9.61 -1.75 7.81
CA MET A 78 10.52 -1.11 6.87
C MET A 78 11.18 0.11 7.52
N LYS A 79 10.38 0.93 8.19
CA LYS A 79 10.92 2.11 8.86
C LYS A 79 11.93 1.71 9.94
N ALA A 80 11.63 0.64 10.67
CA ALA A 80 12.53 0.15 11.71
C ALA A 80 13.86 -0.33 11.13
N LYS A 81 13.85 -0.76 9.88
CA LYS A 81 15.07 -1.22 9.21
C LYS A 81 15.83 -0.09 8.50
N GLY A 82 15.32 1.13 8.57
CA GLY A 82 16.00 2.27 7.99
C GLY A 82 15.47 2.75 6.66
N TYR A 83 14.28 2.30 6.27
CA TYR A 83 13.63 2.76 5.05
C TYR A 83 12.50 3.73 5.46
N PRO A 84 12.80 5.03 5.57
CA PRO A 84 11.83 5.95 6.17
C PRO A 84 10.61 6.23 5.32
N ASP A 85 10.78 6.20 4.00
CA ASP A 85 9.66 6.48 3.10
C ASP A 85 9.34 5.22 2.33
N CYS A 86 8.18 4.65 2.60
CA CYS A 86 7.74 3.45 1.92
C CYS A 86 6.22 3.38 1.95
N VAL A 87 5.67 2.74 0.93
CA VAL A 87 4.23 2.46 0.86
C VAL A 87 4.07 1.02 0.42
N ALA A 88 3.28 0.27 1.16
CA ALA A 88 2.96 -1.12 0.82
C ALA A 88 1.52 -1.18 0.35
N VAL A 89 1.29 -1.85 -0.79
CA VAL A 89 -0.05 -2.02 -1.35
C VAL A 89 -0.29 -3.50 -1.57
N ILE A 90 -1.26 -4.06 -0.89
CA ILE A 90 -1.64 -5.45 -1.04
C ILE A 90 -2.96 -5.50 -1.79
N GLN A 91 -2.98 -6.21 -2.91
CA GLN A 91 -4.12 -6.21 -3.79
C GLN A 91 -4.06 -7.45 -4.66
N ASN A 92 -5.17 -8.18 -4.73
CA ASN A 92 -5.28 -9.34 -5.62
C ASN A 92 -4.22 -10.41 -5.39
N GLY A 93 -3.84 -10.62 -4.12
CA GLY A 93 -2.85 -11.64 -3.77
C GLY A 93 -1.42 -11.25 -4.08
N GLU A 94 -1.16 -9.97 -4.33
CA GLU A 94 0.17 -9.47 -4.60
C GLU A 94 0.47 -8.29 -3.68
N CYS A 95 1.74 -8.06 -3.45
CA CYS A 95 2.17 -6.92 -2.64
C CYS A 95 3.20 -6.12 -3.43
N SER A 96 2.97 -4.81 -3.52
CA SER A 96 3.94 -3.88 -4.10
C SER A 96 4.47 -3.00 -2.98
N VAL A 97 5.78 -2.86 -2.89
CA VAL A 97 6.40 -1.99 -1.91
C VAL A 97 7.16 -0.91 -2.66
N ILE A 98 6.80 0.34 -2.41
CA ILE A 98 7.48 1.49 -3.00
C ILE A 98 8.40 2.05 -1.93
N VAL A 99 9.69 2.15 -2.23
CA VAL A 99 10.67 2.67 -1.27
C VAL A 99 11.43 3.83 -1.88
N SER A 100 11.88 4.73 -1.02
CA SER A 100 12.66 5.89 -1.48
C SER A 100 14.08 5.49 -1.81
N GLY A 101 14.64 6.16 -2.79
CA GLY A 101 16.03 5.99 -3.15
C GLY A 101 16.29 4.77 -3.99
N THR A 102 17.56 4.49 -4.17
CA THR A 102 18.02 3.36 -4.94
C THR A 102 18.56 2.30 -3.99
N LEU A 103 18.12 1.08 -4.15
CA LEU A 103 18.64 -0.02 -3.35
C LEU A 103 20.03 -0.37 -3.88
N GLU A 104 21.02 -0.27 -3.01
CA GLU A 104 22.41 -0.34 -3.46
C GLU A 104 22.96 -1.75 -3.54
N ASN A 105 22.29 -2.69 -2.89
CA ASN A 105 22.77 -4.06 -2.98
C ASN A 105 21.60 -5.03 -2.87
N GLU A 106 21.89 -6.28 -3.19
CA GLU A 106 20.85 -7.30 -3.22
C GLU A 106 20.29 -7.60 -1.84
N SER A 107 21.06 -7.34 -0.79
CA SER A 107 20.58 -7.63 0.56
C SER A 107 19.42 -6.72 0.95
N ASP A 108 19.36 -5.50 0.39
CA ASP A 108 18.21 -4.64 0.66
C ASP A 108 16.92 -5.26 0.13
N ALA A 109 16.97 -5.79 -1.08
CA ALA A 109 15.78 -6.43 -1.65
C ALA A 109 15.38 -7.66 -0.86
N VAL A 110 16.38 -8.43 -0.40
CA VAL A 110 16.11 -9.62 0.41
C VAL A 110 15.43 -9.24 1.72
N VAL A 111 15.93 -8.20 2.40
CA VAL A 111 15.35 -7.74 3.66
C VAL A 111 13.89 -7.32 3.45
N ILE A 112 13.63 -6.55 2.41
CA ILE A 112 12.28 -6.07 2.13
C ILE A 112 11.36 -7.25 1.82
N ARG A 113 11.83 -8.16 0.98
CA ARG A 113 11.04 -9.33 0.62
C ARG A 113 10.73 -10.19 1.85
N ASP A 114 11.72 -10.37 2.73
CA ASP A 114 11.49 -11.15 3.95
C ASP A 114 10.43 -10.52 4.84
N ILE A 115 10.44 -9.19 4.94
CA ILE A 115 9.42 -8.49 5.70
C ILE A 115 8.04 -8.78 5.14
N VAL A 116 7.90 -8.67 3.81
CA VAL A 116 6.61 -8.89 3.17
C VAL A 116 6.16 -10.33 3.32
N VAL A 117 7.06 -11.28 3.10
CA VAL A 117 6.72 -12.70 3.24
C VAL A 117 6.26 -12.99 4.67
N GLY A 118 6.95 -12.40 5.65
CA GLY A 118 6.59 -12.61 7.05
C GLY A 118 5.19 -12.12 7.39
N GLN A 119 4.73 -11.07 6.71
CA GLN A 119 3.41 -10.51 6.99
C GLN A 119 2.30 -11.10 6.12
N THR A 120 2.62 -11.59 4.94
CA THR A 120 1.60 -11.98 3.96
C THR A 120 1.61 -13.46 3.62
N SER A 121 2.75 -14.11 3.76
CA SER A 121 2.98 -15.49 3.28
C SER A 121 2.88 -15.62 1.77
N PHE A 122 2.98 -14.50 1.05
CA PHE A 122 2.97 -14.55 -0.42
C PHE A 122 4.27 -15.14 -0.93
N ALA A 123 4.21 -15.82 -2.06
CA ALA A 123 5.40 -16.31 -2.75
C ALA A 123 6.21 -15.13 -3.28
N PRO A 124 7.54 -15.27 -3.41
CA PRO A 124 8.37 -14.15 -3.85
C PRO A 124 7.96 -13.56 -5.21
N ASP A 125 7.41 -14.36 -6.11
CA ASP A 125 6.99 -13.86 -7.41
C ASP A 125 5.74 -12.98 -7.32
N LYS A 126 5.10 -12.92 -6.16
CA LYS A 126 3.95 -12.07 -5.92
C LYS A 126 4.34 -10.76 -5.22
N ILE A 127 5.63 -10.54 -5.03
CA ILE A 127 6.12 -9.36 -4.32
C ILE A 127 6.93 -8.52 -5.29
N LYS A 128 6.55 -7.24 -5.43
CA LYS A 128 7.24 -6.29 -6.29
C LYS A 128 7.84 -5.20 -5.44
N ILE A 129 9.07 -4.83 -5.73
CA ILE A 129 9.74 -3.74 -5.03
C ILE A 129 10.01 -2.65 -6.07
N VAL A 130 9.51 -1.46 -5.79
CA VAL A 130 9.63 -0.32 -6.71
C VAL A 130 10.49 0.74 -6.02
N GLU A 131 11.55 1.16 -6.71
CA GLU A 131 12.43 2.20 -6.19
C GLU A 131 11.96 3.55 -6.71
N SER A 132 11.82 4.51 -5.81
CA SER A 132 11.48 5.88 -6.17
C SER A 132 12.72 6.74 -5.95
N LYS A 133 13.31 7.23 -7.02
CA LYS A 133 14.55 7.99 -6.92
C LYS A 133 14.36 9.47 -6.67
#